data_1c35c8d73208ea0f7bd776bb8cbd60e0
#
_entry.id   1c35c8d73208ea0f7bd776bb8cbd60e0
#
_cell.length_a   1.000
_cell.length_b   1.000
_cell.length_c   1.000
_cell.angle_alpha   90.00
_cell.angle_beta   90.00
_cell.angle_gamma   90.00
#
_symmetry.space_group_name_H-M   'P 1'
#
loop_
_entity.id
_entity.type
_entity.pdbx_description
1 polymer ?
#
loop_
_entity_poly.entity_id
_entity_poly.type
_entity_poly.pdbx_seq_one_letter_code
_entity_poly.pdbx_strand_id
1 'polypeptide(L)'
;NKLENNNNTSIDSIPNIFLKNCKENLVYPLFHIFCFSMMTGQVPNIWKKSIIYPVPKIPNPINPVDFRPISLLCSISKILEEILPRKTNFVETNNVLPNCQHGFRRKHSVTTQLLEVIDDFSLALENKKSIDVIYFDLAKAFDTVPHERLVSKLKNIGINGTLLKWLQNYLQNRTFFVRVGSAFSDEFPCLSGVPQGSNLGPLLFLIYISDLPNFCKTENVEIKLFADDLKAYSILSKNTISPLHSFINKFLNYCELNGLKIAPNKCLVSHLGPKNPNECYLINNIPILKNEEGEPVRDLGIYFSNNLKWEKHIEFITKKAIRTSFALLKSLKTKSPKILINIFNVYCRSILEFGSPIFNPYMKKDIDALENVQKTFLRIVFRRNNNKDDIPGYNELLQLFKQESLLKRRIKIDLKLFHDIILEKIHIQHNDSFSTYSELKNDFIIKTGSTNVRYHSFFIRTSRLYRCL
;
A
#
# COMPACT_ATOMS: atom_id res chain seq x y z
N ASN A 1 21.69 -10.01 -8.55
CA ASN A 1 20.88 -9.95 -9.80
C ASN A 1 19.68 -8.98 -9.71
N LYS A 2 19.31 -8.49 -8.51
CA LYS A 2 18.18 -7.55 -8.32
C LYS A 2 18.60 -6.07 -8.39
N LEU A 3 19.89 -5.76 -8.42
CA LEU A 3 20.35 -4.39 -8.58
C LEU A 3 19.91 -3.83 -9.93
N GLU A 4 19.38 -2.62 -9.92
CA GLU A 4 19.01 -1.92 -11.13
C GLU A 4 20.24 -1.54 -11.96
N ASN A 5 20.10 -1.54 -13.29
CA ASN A 5 21.14 -1.05 -14.19
C ASN A 5 21.12 0.49 -14.22
N ASN A 6 21.59 1.12 -13.16
CA ASN A 6 21.69 2.57 -13.11
C ASN A 6 23.07 3.02 -12.61
N ASN A 7 23.41 4.26 -12.94
CA ASN A 7 24.64 4.93 -12.51
C ASN A 7 24.46 5.71 -11.19
N ASN A 8 23.34 5.50 -10.49
CA ASN A 8 23.10 6.18 -9.23
C ASN A 8 24.16 5.74 -8.22
N THR A 9 24.78 6.69 -7.62
CA THR A 9 25.78 6.50 -6.55
C THR A 9 25.24 7.07 -5.24
N SER A 10 25.63 6.45 -4.15
CA SER A 10 25.46 7.00 -2.80
C SER A 10 26.75 7.73 -2.36
N ILE A 11 26.92 7.93 -1.06
CA ILE A 11 28.09 8.57 -0.48
C ILE A 11 29.41 7.82 -0.78
N ASP A 12 29.33 6.51 -1.06
CA ASP A 12 30.45 5.66 -1.42
C ASP A 12 30.90 5.78 -2.89
N SER A 13 30.17 6.55 -3.68
CA SER A 13 30.42 6.74 -5.12
C SER A 13 30.46 5.45 -5.96
N ILE A 14 29.95 4.33 -5.43
CA ILE A 14 29.92 3.04 -6.13
C ILE A 14 28.57 2.88 -6.87
N PRO A 15 28.54 2.90 -8.22
CA PRO A 15 27.31 2.76 -8.96
C PRO A 15 26.82 1.30 -8.97
N ASN A 16 25.49 1.13 -8.99
CA ASN A 16 24.88 -0.20 -9.03
C ASN A 16 25.31 -1.05 -10.22
N ILE A 17 25.53 -0.42 -11.37
CA ILE A 17 26.00 -1.09 -12.59
C ILE A 17 27.37 -1.74 -12.39
N PHE A 18 28.30 -1.07 -11.64
CA PHE A 18 29.60 -1.64 -11.31
C PHE A 18 29.45 -2.90 -10.45
N LEU A 19 28.66 -2.83 -9.36
CA LEU A 19 28.41 -3.98 -8.48
C LEU A 19 27.79 -5.16 -9.26
N LYS A 20 26.93 -4.87 -10.23
CA LYS A 20 26.27 -5.90 -11.04
C LYS A 20 27.21 -6.56 -12.03
N ASN A 21 28.06 -5.79 -12.71
CA ASN A 21 29.00 -6.29 -13.72
C ASN A 21 30.17 -7.05 -13.07
N CYS A 22 30.61 -6.62 -11.90
CA CYS A 22 31.72 -7.25 -11.17
C CYS A 22 31.24 -8.28 -10.12
N LYS A 23 29.98 -8.71 -10.19
CA LYS A 23 29.33 -9.54 -9.16
C LYS A 23 30.15 -10.79 -8.78
N GLU A 24 30.73 -11.47 -9.77
CA GLU A 24 31.45 -12.74 -9.56
C GLU A 24 32.71 -12.52 -8.74
N ASN A 25 33.44 -11.43 -9.00
CA ASN A 25 34.66 -11.08 -8.28
C ASN A 25 34.37 -10.45 -6.91
N LEU A 26 33.20 -9.81 -6.75
CA LEU A 26 32.82 -9.12 -5.51
C LEU A 26 32.14 -10.01 -4.48
N VAL A 27 31.62 -11.17 -4.86
CA VAL A 27 30.92 -12.07 -3.93
C VAL A 27 31.77 -12.42 -2.72
N TYR A 28 33.02 -12.82 -2.95
CA TYR A 28 33.93 -13.28 -1.88
C TYR A 28 34.35 -12.16 -0.92
N PRO A 29 34.86 -11.01 -1.40
CA PRO A 29 35.14 -9.85 -0.52
C PRO A 29 33.92 -9.36 0.26
N LEU A 30 32.77 -9.25 -0.39
CA LEU A 30 31.52 -8.81 0.27
C LEU A 30 31.06 -9.81 1.33
N PHE A 31 31.17 -11.12 1.07
CA PHE A 31 30.87 -12.13 2.06
C PHE A 31 31.71 -11.95 3.34
N HIS A 32 33.01 -11.74 3.20
CA HIS A 32 33.87 -11.50 4.35
C HIS A 32 33.51 -10.24 5.13
N ILE A 33 33.24 -9.13 4.42
CA ILE A 33 32.80 -7.87 5.05
C ILE A 33 31.48 -8.09 5.81
N PHE A 34 30.52 -8.78 5.22
CA PHE A 34 29.23 -9.06 5.85
C PHE A 34 29.36 -9.97 7.07
N CYS A 35 30.14 -11.04 6.96
CA CYS A 35 30.41 -11.93 8.09
C CYS A 35 31.10 -11.18 9.22
N PHE A 36 32.14 -10.40 8.95
CA PHE A 36 32.85 -9.61 9.95
C PHE A 36 31.92 -8.62 10.64
N SER A 37 31.13 -7.87 9.85
CA SER A 37 30.14 -6.91 10.38
C SER A 37 29.13 -7.60 11.31
N MET A 38 28.60 -8.76 10.90
CA MET A 38 27.61 -9.51 11.69
C MET A 38 28.22 -10.15 12.95
N MET A 39 29.43 -10.71 12.86
CA MET A 39 30.11 -11.35 14.01
C MET A 39 30.53 -10.33 15.07
N THR A 40 30.98 -9.15 14.67
CA THR A 40 31.39 -8.10 15.59
C THR A 40 30.22 -7.25 16.10
N GLY A 41 29.07 -7.30 15.41
CA GLY A 41 27.92 -6.42 15.66
C GLY A 41 28.20 -4.96 15.28
N GLN A 42 29.15 -4.71 14.38
CA GLN A 42 29.54 -3.36 13.95
C GLN A 42 29.16 -3.10 12.49
N VAL A 43 28.58 -1.96 12.24
CA VAL A 43 28.22 -1.47 10.90
C VAL A 43 29.32 -0.50 10.44
N PRO A 44 29.89 -0.69 9.24
CA PRO A 44 30.87 0.26 8.69
C PRO A 44 30.34 1.69 8.68
N ASN A 45 31.19 2.66 9.09
CA ASN A 45 30.76 4.06 9.23
C ASN A 45 30.22 4.66 7.93
N ILE A 46 30.77 4.28 6.78
CA ILE A 46 30.30 4.76 5.48
C ILE A 46 28.83 4.33 5.21
N TRP A 47 28.37 3.20 5.76
CA TRP A 47 26.97 2.73 5.60
C TRP A 47 25.99 3.50 6.49
N LYS A 48 26.48 4.24 7.46
CA LYS A 48 25.68 5.08 8.35
C LYS A 48 25.43 6.47 7.77
N LYS A 49 26.14 6.84 6.71
CA LYS A 49 25.96 8.11 6.01
C LYS A 49 24.94 7.97 4.88
N SER A 50 24.14 9.01 4.69
CA SER A 50 23.11 9.03 3.65
C SER A 50 23.01 10.39 2.96
N ILE A 51 22.54 10.38 1.71
CA ILE A 51 22.17 11.59 0.98
C ILE A 51 20.65 11.64 0.92
N ILE A 52 20.04 12.68 1.45
CA ILE A 52 18.59 12.89 1.38
C ILE A 52 18.25 13.67 0.12
N TYR A 53 17.38 13.09 -0.68
CA TYR A 53 16.73 13.75 -1.81
C TYR A 53 15.30 14.16 -1.42
N PRO A 54 14.96 15.45 -1.47
CA PRO A 54 13.60 15.91 -1.24
C PRO A 54 12.72 15.60 -2.45
N VAL A 55 11.81 14.64 -2.32
CA VAL A 55 10.85 14.26 -3.37
C VAL A 55 9.51 14.95 -3.11
N PRO A 56 8.96 15.73 -4.06
CA PRO A 56 7.68 16.42 -3.89
C PRO A 56 6.52 15.46 -3.53
N LYS A 57 5.72 15.82 -2.54
CA LYS A 57 4.44 15.16 -2.20
C LYS A 57 3.27 15.73 -3.01
N ILE A 58 3.38 16.99 -3.37
CA ILE A 58 2.35 17.78 -4.06
C ILE A 58 2.93 18.41 -5.34
N PRO A 59 2.11 18.78 -6.33
CA PRO A 59 2.59 19.32 -7.60
C PRO A 59 3.43 20.59 -7.52
N ASN A 60 3.10 21.50 -6.58
CA ASN A 60 3.80 22.78 -6.38
C ASN A 60 4.27 22.88 -4.92
N PRO A 61 5.37 22.21 -4.55
CA PRO A 61 5.88 22.25 -3.19
C PRO A 61 6.54 23.60 -2.90
N ILE A 62 6.20 24.20 -1.77
CA ILE A 62 6.76 25.49 -1.30
C ILE A 62 7.55 25.28 0.00
N ASN A 63 6.98 24.51 0.92
CA ASN A 63 7.55 24.29 2.24
C ASN A 63 8.34 22.98 2.34
N PRO A 64 9.34 22.86 3.23
CA PRO A 64 10.07 21.61 3.44
C PRO A 64 9.16 20.41 3.80
N VAL A 65 8.01 20.66 4.44
CA VAL A 65 7.02 19.61 4.78
C VAL A 65 6.32 19.01 3.55
N ASP A 66 6.36 19.71 2.41
CA ASP A 66 5.78 19.25 1.15
C ASP A 66 6.65 18.21 0.44
N PHE A 67 7.81 17.88 1.00
CA PHE A 67 8.73 16.91 0.45
C PHE A 67 8.83 15.65 1.32
N ARG A 68 9.08 14.50 0.68
CA ARG A 68 9.51 13.26 1.35
C ARG A 68 11.04 13.21 1.37
N PRO A 69 11.68 13.01 2.54
CA PRO A 69 13.12 12.88 2.63
C PRO A 69 13.55 11.44 2.25
N ILE A 70 13.80 11.20 0.97
CA ILE A 70 14.25 9.88 0.52
C ILE A 70 15.77 9.76 0.71
N SER A 71 16.19 8.80 1.54
CA SER A 71 17.60 8.55 1.83
C SER A 71 18.23 7.62 0.80
N LEU A 72 19.24 8.11 0.09
CA LEU A 72 20.14 7.29 -0.69
C LEU A 72 21.22 6.71 0.21
N LEU A 73 21.13 5.42 0.43
CA LEU A 73 22.07 4.63 1.25
C LEU A 73 23.06 3.88 0.36
N CYS A 74 24.19 3.51 0.94
CA CYS A 74 25.18 2.67 0.29
C CYS A 74 24.55 1.38 -0.26
N SER A 75 24.80 1.09 -1.54
CA SER A 75 24.22 -0.07 -2.22
C SER A 75 24.69 -1.38 -1.60
N ILE A 76 25.91 -1.44 -1.08
CA ILE A 76 26.46 -2.61 -0.38
C ILE A 76 25.71 -2.86 0.94
N SER A 77 25.43 -1.80 1.72
CA SER A 77 24.57 -1.91 2.91
C SER A 77 23.22 -2.49 2.60
N LYS A 78 22.53 -1.99 1.54
CA LYS A 78 21.23 -2.50 1.12
C LYS A 78 21.23 -3.98 0.75
N ILE A 79 22.34 -4.51 0.22
CA ILE A 79 22.47 -5.95 -0.06
C ILE A 79 22.42 -6.74 1.25
N LEU A 80 23.18 -6.34 2.28
CA LEU A 80 23.14 -6.98 3.59
C LEU A 80 21.76 -6.84 4.24
N GLU A 81 21.19 -5.64 4.20
CA GLU A 81 19.85 -5.36 4.73
C GLU A 81 18.76 -6.22 4.06
N GLU A 82 18.91 -6.62 2.79
CA GLU A 82 17.99 -7.51 2.10
C GLU A 82 18.16 -8.98 2.51
N ILE A 83 19.37 -9.38 2.83
CA ILE A 83 19.70 -10.76 3.23
C ILE A 83 19.18 -11.06 4.64
N LEU A 84 19.30 -10.11 5.57
CA LEU A 84 18.97 -10.31 6.98
C LEU A 84 17.50 -10.76 7.21
N PRO A 85 16.48 -10.04 6.73
CA PRO A 85 15.09 -10.46 6.92
C PRO A 85 14.74 -11.79 6.25
N ARG A 86 15.40 -12.11 5.12
CA ARG A 86 15.15 -13.36 4.39
C ARG A 86 15.70 -14.57 5.09
N LYS A 87 16.89 -14.46 5.68
CA LYS A 87 17.52 -15.57 6.41
C LYS A 87 16.83 -15.84 7.74
N THR A 88 16.34 -14.80 8.39
CA THR A 88 15.73 -15.00 9.70
C THR A 88 14.29 -15.49 9.61
N ASN A 89 13.54 -15.14 8.58
CA ASN A 89 12.07 -15.34 8.48
C ASN A 89 11.32 -15.20 9.82
N PHE A 90 12.09 -14.74 10.83
CA PHE A 90 11.79 -14.74 12.26
C PHE A 90 10.48 -14.04 12.56
N VAL A 91 10.27 -12.90 11.93
CA VAL A 91 9.13 -12.02 12.21
C VAL A 91 7.81 -12.66 11.79
N GLU A 92 7.80 -13.36 10.65
CA GLU A 92 6.61 -14.07 10.17
C GLU A 92 6.43 -15.43 10.88
N THR A 93 7.51 -16.19 11.11
CA THR A 93 7.45 -17.50 11.77
C THR A 93 6.99 -17.40 13.22
N ASN A 94 7.35 -16.32 13.91
CA ASN A 94 6.97 -16.10 15.32
C ASN A 94 5.71 -15.22 15.48
N ASN A 95 4.99 -14.94 14.38
CA ASN A 95 3.78 -14.11 14.40
C ASN A 95 3.97 -12.77 15.13
N VAL A 96 5.14 -12.14 14.97
CA VAL A 96 5.47 -10.85 15.61
C VAL A 96 4.57 -9.73 15.12
N LEU A 97 4.22 -9.78 13.82
CA LEU A 97 3.37 -8.76 13.23
C LEU A 97 1.88 -9.15 13.35
N PRO A 98 1.03 -8.22 13.79
CA PRO A 98 -0.39 -8.47 13.92
C PRO A 98 -1.05 -8.70 12.55
N ASN A 99 -2.08 -9.54 12.48
CA ASN A 99 -2.76 -9.87 11.22
C ASN A 99 -3.42 -8.65 10.54
N CYS A 100 -3.79 -7.64 11.31
CA CYS A 100 -4.35 -6.40 10.79
C CYS A 100 -3.34 -5.48 10.08
N GLN A 101 -2.02 -5.80 10.13
CA GLN A 101 -0.97 -5.08 9.39
C GLN A 101 -0.78 -5.67 8.00
N HIS A 102 -1.06 -4.87 6.96
CA HIS A 102 -0.93 -5.29 5.57
C HIS A 102 0.24 -4.63 4.83
N GLY A 103 0.82 -3.56 5.38
CA GLY A 103 1.95 -2.86 4.76
C GLY A 103 3.25 -3.64 4.89
N PHE A 104 4.06 -3.68 3.82
CA PHE A 104 5.39 -4.29 3.79
C PHE A 104 5.47 -5.75 4.25
N ARG A 105 4.37 -6.49 4.21
CA ARG A 105 4.30 -7.92 4.56
C ARG A 105 4.13 -8.80 3.33
N ARG A 106 4.69 -10.02 3.40
CA ARG A 106 4.44 -11.05 2.39
C ARG A 106 2.98 -11.49 2.47
N LYS A 107 2.42 -11.90 1.34
CA LYS A 107 1.03 -12.35 1.20
C LYS A 107 -0.04 -11.27 1.53
N HIS A 108 0.37 -10.03 1.81
CA HIS A 108 -0.50 -8.89 2.11
C HIS A 108 -0.30 -7.76 1.09
N SER A 109 -1.30 -6.93 0.90
CA SER A 109 -1.30 -5.82 -0.05
C SER A 109 -2.40 -4.80 0.29
N VAL A 110 -2.42 -3.67 -0.42
CA VAL A 110 -3.56 -2.74 -0.41
C VAL A 110 -4.88 -3.46 -0.71
N THR A 111 -4.85 -4.35 -1.71
CA THR A 111 -6.05 -5.10 -2.12
C THR A 111 -6.55 -6.01 -1.00
N THR A 112 -5.67 -6.74 -0.31
CA THR A 112 -6.10 -7.62 0.78
C THR A 112 -6.72 -6.86 1.93
N GLN A 113 -6.11 -5.75 2.36
CA GLN A 113 -6.69 -4.94 3.44
C GLN A 113 -8.07 -4.37 3.06
N LEU A 114 -8.17 -3.79 1.85
CA LEU A 114 -9.42 -3.16 1.46
C LEU A 114 -10.53 -4.17 1.15
N LEU A 115 -10.19 -5.39 0.73
CA LEU A 115 -11.20 -6.45 0.59
C LEU A 115 -11.81 -6.84 1.94
N GLU A 116 -11.01 -6.96 3.00
CA GLU A 116 -11.51 -7.21 4.36
C GLU A 116 -12.45 -6.08 4.81
N VAL A 117 -11.99 -4.83 4.68
CA VAL A 117 -12.76 -3.64 5.09
C VAL A 117 -14.09 -3.52 4.31
N ILE A 118 -14.05 -3.69 2.99
CA ILE A 118 -15.26 -3.56 2.15
C ILE A 118 -16.21 -4.75 2.35
N ASP A 119 -15.69 -5.93 2.69
CA ASP A 119 -16.52 -7.06 3.05
C ASP A 119 -17.33 -6.77 4.33
N ASP A 120 -16.67 -6.29 5.39
CA ASP A 120 -17.31 -5.89 6.65
C ASP A 120 -18.35 -4.77 6.41
N PHE A 121 -17.97 -3.75 5.64
CA PHE A 121 -18.86 -2.63 5.35
C PHE A 121 -20.07 -3.06 4.54
N SER A 122 -19.89 -3.86 3.50
CA SER A 122 -20.99 -4.34 2.67
C SER A 122 -21.97 -5.22 3.44
N LEU A 123 -21.47 -6.05 4.36
CA LEU A 123 -22.28 -6.89 5.25
C LEU A 123 -23.06 -6.03 6.28
N ALA A 124 -22.41 -5.03 6.86
CA ALA A 124 -23.09 -4.13 7.81
C ALA A 124 -24.19 -3.32 7.11
N LEU A 125 -23.94 -2.80 5.90
CA LEU A 125 -24.94 -2.06 5.12
C LEU A 125 -26.11 -2.96 4.68
N GLU A 126 -25.84 -4.22 4.33
CA GLU A 126 -26.90 -5.20 4.04
C GLU A 126 -27.84 -5.38 5.23
N ASN A 127 -27.27 -5.45 6.45
CA ASN A 127 -27.99 -5.55 7.71
C ASN A 127 -28.56 -4.20 8.20
N LYS A 128 -28.55 -3.16 7.36
CA LYS A 128 -29.05 -1.81 7.68
C LYS A 128 -28.39 -1.19 8.92
N LYS A 129 -27.14 -1.58 9.21
CA LYS A 129 -26.33 -1.02 10.29
C LYS A 129 -25.53 0.18 9.78
N SER A 130 -25.20 1.07 10.68
CA SER A 130 -24.30 2.20 10.43
C SER A 130 -22.88 1.87 10.87
N ILE A 131 -21.90 2.55 10.28
CA ILE A 131 -20.49 2.33 10.56
C ILE A 131 -19.81 3.68 10.68
N ASP A 132 -18.98 3.84 11.69
CA ASP A 132 -18.04 4.96 11.78
C ASP A 132 -16.63 4.46 11.56
N VAL A 133 -15.89 5.18 10.71
CA VAL A 133 -14.50 4.89 10.37
C VAL A 133 -13.67 6.13 10.63
N ILE A 134 -12.58 5.97 11.38
CA ILE A 134 -11.61 7.05 11.60
C ILE A 134 -10.29 6.65 10.93
N TYR A 135 -9.79 7.53 10.09
CA TYR A 135 -8.47 7.47 9.46
C TYR A 135 -7.52 8.37 10.25
N PHE A 136 -6.45 7.79 10.76
CA PHE A 136 -5.44 8.51 11.54
C PHE A 136 -4.19 8.75 10.70
N ASP A 137 -3.63 9.94 10.78
CA ASP A 137 -2.36 10.31 10.15
C ASP A 137 -1.31 10.53 11.25
N LEU A 138 -0.22 9.76 11.20
CA LEU A 138 0.92 9.92 12.09
C LEU A 138 1.93 10.90 11.47
N ALA A 139 2.27 11.96 12.20
CA ALA A 139 3.21 12.96 11.71
C ALA A 139 4.63 12.40 11.64
N LYS A 140 5.20 12.26 10.42
CA LYS A 140 6.57 11.80 10.18
C LYS A 140 6.91 10.48 10.89
N ALA A 141 6.00 9.51 10.87
CA ALA A 141 6.07 8.29 11.66
C ALA A 141 7.43 7.56 11.56
N PHE A 142 7.98 7.43 10.36
CA PHE A 142 9.28 6.80 10.13
C PHE A 142 10.46 7.60 10.69
N ASP A 143 10.36 8.93 10.72
CA ASP A 143 11.44 9.82 11.12
C ASP A 143 11.50 10.05 12.65
N THR A 144 10.41 9.72 13.36
CA THR A 144 10.27 10.02 14.79
C THR A 144 10.47 8.82 15.70
N VAL A 145 10.71 7.62 15.17
CA VAL A 145 10.92 6.39 15.96
C VAL A 145 12.11 6.56 16.93
N PRO A 146 11.92 6.54 18.27
CA PRO A 146 13.01 6.61 19.23
C PRO A 146 13.83 5.32 19.21
N HIS A 147 15.14 5.43 18.96
CA HIS A 147 16.03 4.27 18.79
C HIS A 147 16.05 3.36 20.01
N GLU A 148 16.11 3.90 21.23
CA GLU A 148 16.13 3.12 22.47
C GLU A 148 14.87 2.29 22.66
N ARG A 149 13.71 2.88 22.37
CA ARG A 149 12.42 2.16 22.43
C ARG A 149 12.34 1.05 21.39
N LEU A 150 12.79 1.32 20.16
CA LEU A 150 12.85 0.32 19.12
C LEU A 150 13.76 -0.85 19.52
N VAL A 151 14.94 -0.57 20.07
CA VAL A 151 15.89 -1.60 20.57
C VAL A 151 15.26 -2.42 21.69
N SER A 152 14.54 -1.78 22.62
CA SER A 152 13.79 -2.49 23.67
C SER A 152 12.73 -3.43 23.09
N LYS A 153 11.93 -2.97 22.12
CA LYS A 153 10.93 -3.81 21.44
C LYS A 153 11.56 -4.97 20.67
N LEU A 154 12.69 -4.74 19.99
CA LEU A 154 13.45 -5.80 19.32
C LEU A 154 13.89 -6.89 20.33
N LYS A 155 14.37 -6.48 21.52
CA LYS A 155 14.73 -7.42 22.58
C LYS A 155 13.53 -8.20 23.10
N ASN A 156 12.40 -7.53 23.30
CA ASN A 156 11.17 -8.16 23.82
C ASN A 156 10.59 -9.21 22.89
N ILE A 157 10.76 -9.07 21.58
CA ILE A 157 10.35 -10.09 20.60
C ILE A 157 11.37 -11.22 20.41
N GLY A 158 12.45 -11.25 21.20
CA GLY A 158 13.45 -12.32 21.21
C GLY A 158 14.65 -12.10 20.31
N ILE A 159 14.84 -10.91 19.71
CA ILE A 159 16.07 -10.56 18.98
C ILE A 159 17.13 -10.20 20.01
N ASN A 160 18.18 -11.04 20.11
CA ASN A 160 19.23 -10.93 21.11
C ASN A 160 20.64 -11.09 20.49
N GLY A 161 21.67 -11.03 21.33
CA GLY A 161 23.06 -11.31 20.97
C GLY A 161 23.65 -10.34 19.94
N THR A 162 24.44 -10.87 19.02
CA THR A 162 25.18 -10.08 18.02
C THR A 162 24.23 -9.39 17.02
N LEU A 163 23.08 -9.99 16.70
CA LEU A 163 22.11 -9.37 15.82
C LEU A 163 21.49 -8.11 16.46
N LEU A 164 21.11 -8.15 17.73
CA LEU A 164 20.58 -6.98 18.42
C LEU A 164 21.64 -5.88 18.50
N LYS A 165 22.89 -6.26 18.82
CA LYS A 165 24.02 -5.32 18.85
C LYS A 165 24.26 -4.68 17.48
N TRP A 166 24.17 -5.46 16.41
CA TRP A 166 24.28 -4.96 15.03
C TRP A 166 23.17 -3.98 14.68
N LEU A 167 21.90 -4.32 14.99
CA LEU A 167 20.76 -3.43 14.74
C LEU A 167 20.86 -2.13 15.54
N GLN A 168 21.30 -2.20 16.79
CA GLN A 168 21.56 -1.02 17.62
C GLN A 168 22.64 -0.14 16.99
N ASN A 169 23.76 -0.73 16.56
CA ASN A 169 24.84 -0.03 15.91
C ASN A 169 24.43 0.54 14.53
N TYR A 170 23.54 -0.16 13.81
CA TYR A 170 22.95 0.31 12.55
C TYR A 170 22.13 1.59 12.72
N LEU A 171 21.41 1.74 13.82
CA LEU A 171 20.58 2.92 14.12
C LEU A 171 21.39 4.10 14.67
N GLN A 172 22.48 3.83 15.39
CA GLN A 172 23.26 4.83 16.11
C GLN A 172 24.31 5.53 15.23
N ASN A 173 24.62 6.80 15.59
CA ASN A 173 25.67 7.60 14.95
C ASN A 173 25.48 7.72 13.42
N ARG A 174 24.24 7.80 12.98
CA ARG A 174 23.93 8.07 11.58
C ARG A 174 23.97 9.54 11.27
N THR A 175 24.40 9.86 10.05
CA THR A 175 24.43 11.23 9.57
C THR A 175 23.84 11.34 8.16
N PHE A 176 23.44 12.54 7.78
CA PHE A 176 22.91 12.79 6.46
C PHE A 176 23.30 14.16 5.93
N PHE A 177 23.32 14.26 4.59
CA PHE A 177 23.38 15.50 3.82
C PHE A 177 22.09 15.65 3.05
N VAL A 178 21.62 16.87 2.85
CA VAL A 178 20.49 17.13 1.94
C VAL A 178 21.03 17.59 0.60
N ARG A 179 20.60 16.99 -0.49
CA ARG A 179 21.00 17.38 -1.84
C ARG A 179 19.83 17.97 -2.61
N VAL A 180 20.04 19.19 -3.13
CA VAL A 180 19.09 19.87 -4.03
C VAL A 180 19.86 20.27 -5.29
N GLY A 181 19.54 19.62 -6.42
CA GLY A 181 20.32 19.80 -7.64
C GLY A 181 21.77 19.34 -7.49
N SER A 182 22.72 20.26 -7.64
CA SER A 182 24.17 20.04 -7.43
C SER A 182 24.66 20.45 -6.04
N ALA A 183 23.84 21.18 -5.26
CA ALA A 183 24.22 21.68 -3.95
C ALA A 183 23.99 20.64 -2.83
N PHE A 184 24.89 20.64 -1.85
CA PHE A 184 24.80 19.82 -0.64
C PHE A 184 24.74 20.73 0.58
N SER A 185 23.96 20.29 1.59
CA SER A 185 24.01 20.88 2.93
C SER A 185 25.24 20.44 3.70
N ASP A 186 25.45 21.01 4.89
CA ASP A 186 26.32 20.44 5.90
C ASP A 186 25.85 19.06 6.36
N GLU A 187 26.72 18.33 7.04
CA GLU A 187 26.43 17.01 7.62
C GLU A 187 25.64 17.18 8.93
N PHE A 188 24.46 16.56 9.02
CA PHE A 188 23.61 16.58 10.21
C PHE A 188 23.47 15.20 10.83
N PRO A 189 23.40 15.11 12.18
CA PRO A 189 23.14 13.85 12.86
C PRO A 189 21.68 13.42 12.72
N CYS A 190 21.46 12.11 12.61
CA CYS A 190 20.15 11.49 12.64
C CYS A 190 19.89 10.93 14.04
N LEU A 191 19.12 11.64 14.86
CA LEU A 191 18.90 11.34 16.28
C LEU A 191 17.75 10.36 16.53
N SER A 192 16.86 10.20 15.55
CA SER A 192 15.68 9.32 15.62
C SER A 192 15.30 8.81 14.24
N GLY A 193 14.36 7.90 14.21
CA GLY A 193 13.76 7.39 12.99
C GLY A 193 14.50 6.20 12.38
N VAL A 194 13.86 5.64 11.37
CA VAL A 194 14.42 4.58 10.52
C VAL A 194 14.61 5.12 9.10
N PRO A 195 15.73 4.82 8.41
CA PRO A 195 16.05 5.46 7.13
C PRO A 195 14.99 5.17 6.06
N GLN A 196 14.33 6.22 5.55
CA GLN A 196 13.39 6.10 4.43
C GLN A 196 14.16 5.81 3.14
N GLY A 197 14.08 4.58 2.63
CA GLY A 197 14.82 4.10 1.47
C GLY A 197 15.81 2.97 1.78
N SER A 198 15.88 2.54 3.04
CA SER A 198 16.55 1.29 3.44
C SER A 198 15.65 0.08 3.24
N ASN A 199 16.24 -1.11 3.17
CA ASN A 199 15.48 -2.36 3.10
C ASN A 199 15.01 -2.82 4.49
N LEU A 200 15.70 -2.41 5.56
CA LEU A 200 15.34 -2.73 6.96
C LEU A 200 14.35 -1.73 7.56
N GLY A 201 14.37 -0.48 7.14
CA GLY A 201 13.53 0.59 7.72
C GLY A 201 12.06 0.22 7.84
N PRO A 202 11.41 -0.24 6.77
CA PRO A 202 10.02 -0.68 6.84
C PRO A 202 9.78 -1.78 7.87
N LEU A 203 10.62 -2.81 7.92
CA LEU A 203 10.49 -3.90 8.88
C LEU A 203 10.66 -3.43 10.32
N LEU A 204 11.66 -2.59 10.58
CA LEU A 204 11.91 -2.02 11.90
C LEU A 204 10.73 -1.16 12.37
N PHE A 205 10.13 -0.40 11.46
CA PHE A 205 8.93 0.37 11.76
C PHE A 205 7.74 -0.54 12.07
N LEU A 206 7.51 -1.60 11.28
CA LEU A 206 6.43 -2.57 11.56
C LEU A 206 6.60 -3.24 12.93
N ILE A 207 7.82 -3.63 13.29
CA ILE A 207 8.11 -4.18 14.62
C ILE A 207 7.83 -3.12 15.70
N TYR A 208 8.19 -1.87 15.43
CA TYR A 208 7.97 -0.79 16.38
C TYR A 208 6.50 -0.58 16.75
N ILE A 209 5.60 -0.72 15.79
CA ILE A 209 4.15 -0.53 16.00
C ILE A 209 3.38 -1.85 16.17
N SER A 210 4.06 -3.00 16.24
CA SER A 210 3.42 -4.33 16.25
C SER A 210 2.50 -4.57 17.43
N ASP A 211 2.76 -3.96 18.58
CA ASP A 211 1.99 -4.07 19.81
C ASP A 211 0.78 -3.10 19.88
N LEU A 212 0.68 -2.14 18.95
CA LEU A 212 -0.38 -1.14 18.91
C LEU A 212 -1.80 -1.76 18.94
N PRO A 213 -2.14 -2.75 18.10
CA PRO A 213 -3.48 -3.31 18.10
C PRO A 213 -3.85 -3.98 19.42
N ASN A 214 -2.90 -4.64 20.08
CA ASN A 214 -3.13 -5.26 21.38
C ASN A 214 -3.30 -4.21 22.48
N PHE A 215 -2.48 -3.16 22.47
CA PHE A 215 -2.57 -2.06 23.44
C PHE A 215 -3.90 -1.29 23.29
N CYS A 216 -4.30 -1.01 22.07
CA CYS A 216 -5.51 -0.25 21.75
C CYS A 216 -6.77 -1.12 21.68
N LYS A 217 -6.67 -2.42 21.97
CA LYS A 217 -7.80 -3.35 21.85
C LYS A 217 -9.03 -2.80 22.56
N THR A 218 -10.10 -2.65 21.81
CA THR A 218 -11.38 -2.14 22.25
C THR A 218 -12.47 -3.03 21.66
N GLU A 219 -13.43 -3.42 22.49
CA GLU A 219 -14.52 -4.29 22.05
C GLU A 219 -15.34 -3.61 20.94
N ASN A 220 -15.71 -4.37 19.92
CA ASN A 220 -16.43 -3.89 18.73
C ASN A 220 -15.71 -2.81 17.91
N VAL A 221 -14.39 -2.71 18.04
CA VAL A 221 -13.55 -1.86 17.18
C VAL A 221 -12.58 -2.72 16.38
N GLU A 222 -12.66 -2.62 15.06
CA GLU A 222 -11.71 -3.23 14.15
C GLU A 222 -10.60 -2.25 13.79
N ILE A 223 -9.36 -2.75 13.78
CA ILE A 223 -8.17 -1.98 13.48
C ILE A 223 -7.54 -2.54 12.20
N LYS A 224 -7.19 -1.68 11.26
CA LYS A 224 -6.42 -2.05 10.07
C LYS A 224 -5.22 -1.10 9.91
N LEU A 225 -4.07 -1.69 9.61
CA LEU A 225 -2.80 -1.00 9.46
C LEU A 225 -2.21 -1.23 8.07
N PHE A 226 -1.71 -0.17 7.45
CA PHE A 226 -0.88 -0.26 6.27
C PHE A 226 0.37 0.62 6.46
N ALA A 227 1.41 0.04 7.01
CA ALA A 227 2.55 0.75 7.58
C ALA A 227 2.09 1.75 8.65
N ASP A 228 2.28 3.05 8.41
CA ASP A 228 1.86 4.14 9.29
C ASP A 228 0.40 4.59 9.10
N ASP A 229 -0.24 4.20 7.99
CA ASP A 229 -1.66 4.46 7.78
C ASP A 229 -2.50 3.55 8.69
N LEU A 230 -3.19 4.15 9.68
CA LEU A 230 -4.07 3.46 10.61
C LEU A 230 -5.50 3.87 10.37
N LYS A 231 -6.39 2.88 10.30
CA LYS A 231 -7.83 3.10 10.39
C LYS A 231 -8.44 2.23 11.48
N ALA A 232 -9.40 2.80 12.21
CA ALA A 232 -10.23 2.08 13.15
C ALA A 232 -11.70 2.29 12.80
N TYR A 233 -12.51 1.25 12.85
CA TYR A 233 -13.93 1.34 12.57
C TYR A 233 -14.77 0.48 13.52
N SER A 234 -16.01 0.91 13.69
CA SER A 234 -17.00 0.19 14.48
C SER A 234 -18.34 0.15 13.77
N ILE A 235 -18.97 -1.02 13.81
CA ILE A 235 -20.36 -1.21 13.37
C ILE A 235 -21.25 -0.80 14.54
N LEU A 236 -21.99 0.29 14.35
CA LEU A 236 -22.76 0.92 15.43
C LEU A 236 -23.99 0.10 15.79
N SER A 237 -24.22 -0.06 17.08
CA SER A 237 -25.46 -0.58 17.66
C SER A 237 -26.42 0.56 17.97
N LYS A 238 -27.72 0.28 17.94
CA LYS A 238 -28.73 1.30 18.26
C LYS A 238 -28.56 1.79 19.71
N ASN A 239 -28.62 3.09 19.91
CA ASN A 239 -28.65 3.76 21.22
C ASN A 239 -27.41 3.52 22.10
N THR A 240 -26.25 3.19 21.53
CA THR A 240 -25.00 3.05 22.28
C THR A 240 -23.99 4.10 21.79
N ILE A 241 -23.22 4.65 22.73
CA ILE A 241 -22.08 5.53 22.41
C ILE A 241 -21.07 4.69 21.62
N SER A 242 -20.49 5.30 20.59
CA SER A 242 -19.49 4.61 19.76
C SER A 242 -18.26 4.19 20.58
N PRO A 243 -17.82 2.94 20.49
CA PRO A 243 -16.62 2.47 21.18
C PRO A 243 -15.34 3.12 20.65
N LEU A 244 -15.40 3.84 19.52
CA LEU A 244 -14.27 4.57 18.97
C LEU A 244 -13.78 5.68 19.89
N HIS A 245 -14.62 6.26 20.77
CA HIS A 245 -14.15 7.21 21.80
C HIS A 245 -13.13 6.59 22.75
N SER A 246 -13.41 5.37 23.23
CA SER A 246 -12.47 4.62 24.08
C SER A 246 -11.19 4.25 23.32
N PHE A 247 -11.33 3.84 22.07
CA PHE A 247 -10.19 3.56 21.21
C PHE A 247 -9.29 4.77 21.04
N ILE A 248 -9.85 5.96 20.73
CA ILE A 248 -9.08 7.21 20.56
C ILE A 248 -8.25 7.49 21.80
N ASN A 249 -8.84 7.39 23.00
CA ASN A 249 -8.11 7.64 24.25
C ASN A 249 -6.94 6.67 24.44
N LYS A 250 -7.14 5.38 24.17
CA LYS A 250 -6.05 4.39 24.24
C LYS A 250 -4.97 4.66 23.20
N PHE A 251 -5.37 5.06 21.99
CA PHE A 251 -4.43 5.37 20.91
C PHE A 251 -3.61 6.63 21.21
N LEU A 252 -4.21 7.66 21.79
CA LEU A 252 -3.50 8.85 22.26
C LEU A 252 -2.43 8.50 23.30
N ASN A 253 -2.82 7.70 24.30
CA ASN A 253 -1.89 7.20 25.33
C ASN A 253 -0.77 6.35 24.69
N TYR A 254 -1.09 5.46 23.74
CA TYR A 254 -0.07 4.69 23.02
C TYR A 254 0.91 5.58 22.29
N CYS A 255 0.43 6.61 21.61
CA CYS A 255 1.27 7.56 20.87
C CYS A 255 2.21 8.32 21.81
N GLU A 256 1.72 8.80 22.95
CA GLU A 256 2.51 9.47 23.95
C GLU A 256 3.61 8.55 24.51
N LEU A 257 3.23 7.35 24.96
CA LEU A 257 4.16 6.34 25.47
C LEU A 257 5.21 5.93 24.47
N ASN A 258 4.92 5.95 23.18
CA ASN A 258 5.85 5.55 22.12
C ASN A 258 6.50 6.73 21.38
N GLY A 259 6.27 7.99 21.79
CA GLY A 259 6.86 9.15 21.14
C GLY A 259 6.38 9.36 19.70
N LEU A 260 5.21 8.84 19.35
CA LEU A 260 4.55 9.08 18.07
C LEU A 260 3.68 10.33 18.16
N LYS A 261 3.60 11.08 17.06
CA LYS A 261 2.77 12.29 16.99
C LYS A 261 1.65 12.09 16.00
N ILE A 262 0.42 12.37 16.43
CA ILE A 262 -0.74 12.39 15.54
C ILE A 262 -0.82 13.76 14.88
N ALA A 263 -1.29 13.83 13.64
CA ALA A 263 -1.61 15.04 12.91
C ALA A 263 -3.15 15.25 12.90
N PRO A 264 -3.77 15.89 13.91
CA PRO A 264 -5.24 15.97 14.03
C PRO A 264 -5.91 16.54 12.79
N ASN A 265 -5.31 17.56 12.18
CA ASN A 265 -5.83 18.25 10.99
C ASN A 265 -5.80 17.37 9.71
N LYS A 266 -5.19 16.19 9.75
CA LYS A 266 -5.17 15.24 8.65
C LYS A 266 -5.98 13.98 8.95
N CYS A 267 -6.41 13.81 10.19
CA CYS A 267 -7.31 12.75 10.56
C CYS A 267 -8.70 13.02 9.98
N LEU A 268 -9.37 11.97 9.52
CA LEU A 268 -10.66 12.06 8.87
C LEU A 268 -11.63 11.04 9.47
N VAL A 269 -12.88 11.45 9.70
CA VAL A 269 -13.97 10.52 10.04
C VAL A 269 -14.96 10.40 8.88
N SER A 270 -15.38 9.18 8.60
CA SER A 270 -16.42 8.89 7.63
C SER A 270 -17.56 8.10 8.30
N HIS A 271 -18.78 8.52 8.03
CA HIS A 271 -20.01 7.93 8.53
C HIS A 271 -20.73 7.22 7.39
N LEU A 272 -20.91 5.90 7.50
CA LEU A 272 -21.55 5.07 6.49
C LEU A 272 -22.89 4.52 7.01
N GLY A 273 -23.79 4.27 6.09
CA GLY A 273 -25.05 3.61 6.36
C GLY A 273 -26.21 4.55 6.68
N PRO A 274 -27.46 4.02 6.59
CA PRO A 274 -28.66 4.81 6.87
C PRO A 274 -28.82 5.10 8.35
N LYS A 275 -29.24 6.30 8.69
CA LYS A 275 -29.50 6.72 10.09
C LYS A 275 -28.25 6.70 10.98
N ASN A 276 -27.06 6.97 10.41
CA ASN A 276 -25.85 7.16 11.19
C ASN A 276 -26.03 8.37 12.12
N PRO A 277 -25.73 8.29 13.43
CA PRO A 277 -25.85 9.39 14.35
C PRO A 277 -24.87 10.54 14.06
N ASN A 278 -23.83 10.30 13.23
CA ASN A 278 -22.80 11.26 12.87
C ASN A 278 -22.07 11.83 14.10
N GLU A 279 -21.64 10.97 15.01
CA GLU A 279 -20.95 11.35 16.24
C GLU A 279 -19.73 12.23 15.95
N CYS A 280 -19.45 13.17 16.87
CA CYS A 280 -18.26 14.00 16.81
C CYS A 280 -17.14 13.35 17.62
N TYR A 281 -16.01 13.08 16.97
CA TYR A 281 -14.82 12.53 17.60
C TYR A 281 -13.75 13.60 17.80
N LEU A 282 -13.05 13.55 18.93
CA LEU A 282 -12.05 14.54 19.32
C LEU A 282 -10.66 13.89 19.49
N ILE A 283 -9.64 14.56 18.99
CA ILE A 283 -8.23 14.28 19.28
C ILE A 283 -7.66 15.51 20.01
N ASN A 284 -7.27 15.37 21.29
CA ASN A 284 -6.76 16.48 22.09
C ASN A 284 -7.70 17.71 22.09
N ASN A 285 -9.00 17.49 22.23
CA ASN A 285 -10.07 18.50 22.16
C ASN A 285 -10.24 19.17 20.78
N ILE A 286 -9.57 18.69 19.74
CA ILE A 286 -9.74 19.15 18.36
C ILE A 286 -10.69 18.18 17.65
N PRO A 287 -11.80 18.66 17.06
CA PRO A 287 -12.69 17.81 16.29
C PRO A 287 -11.98 17.20 15.07
N ILE A 288 -12.15 15.89 14.88
CA ILE A 288 -11.68 15.21 13.67
C ILE A 288 -12.51 15.71 12.48
N LEU A 289 -11.84 15.99 11.37
CA LEU A 289 -12.49 16.47 10.15
C LEU A 289 -13.50 15.43 9.66
N LYS A 290 -14.73 15.87 9.42
CA LYS A 290 -15.73 15.05 8.75
C LYS A 290 -15.49 15.05 7.25
N ASN A 291 -15.70 13.89 6.63
CA ASN A 291 -15.85 13.85 5.19
C ASN A 291 -17.12 14.60 4.77
N GLU A 292 -17.03 15.48 3.78
CA GLU A 292 -18.19 16.21 3.27
C GLU A 292 -19.25 15.23 2.72
N GLU A 293 -20.51 15.57 2.92
CA GLU A 293 -21.60 14.73 2.48
C GLU A 293 -21.58 14.54 0.95
N GLY A 294 -21.56 13.27 0.50
CA GLY A 294 -21.47 12.94 -0.92
C GLY A 294 -20.06 12.94 -1.53
N GLU A 295 -19.04 13.43 -0.83
CA GLU A 295 -17.67 13.28 -1.29
C GLU A 295 -17.10 11.90 -0.94
N PRO A 296 -16.30 11.28 -1.83
CA PRO A 296 -15.72 9.98 -1.57
C PRO A 296 -14.51 10.09 -0.64
N VAL A 297 -14.37 9.13 0.25
CA VAL A 297 -13.16 8.96 1.04
C VAL A 297 -12.07 8.31 0.20
N ARG A 298 -10.85 8.79 0.29
CA ARG A 298 -9.68 8.17 -0.30
C ARG A 298 -8.99 7.27 0.73
N ASP A 299 -9.02 5.96 0.51
CA ASP A 299 -8.35 4.98 1.33
C ASP A 299 -7.37 4.16 0.49
N LEU A 300 -6.09 4.22 0.79
CA LEU A 300 -5.00 3.53 0.10
C LEU A 300 -5.04 3.64 -1.44
N GLY A 301 -5.50 4.79 -1.93
CA GLY A 301 -5.59 5.08 -3.36
C GLY A 301 -6.91 4.69 -4.04
N ILE A 302 -7.84 4.09 -3.32
CA ILE A 302 -9.21 3.81 -3.77
C ILE A 302 -10.16 4.85 -3.17
N TYR A 303 -11.12 5.34 -3.97
CA TYR A 303 -12.14 6.27 -3.54
C TYR A 303 -13.48 5.55 -3.41
N PHE A 304 -14.12 5.62 -2.28
CA PHE A 304 -15.46 5.07 -2.07
C PHE A 304 -16.39 6.05 -1.34
N SER A 305 -17.62 6.01 -1.70
CA SER A 305 -18.68 6.83 -1.10
C SER A 305 -19.32 6.12 0.10
N ASN A 306 -20.07 6.86 0.92
CA ASN A 306 -20.74 6.34 2.12
C ASN A 306 -21.71 5.19 1.87
N ASN A 307 -22.11 4.98 0.62
CA ASN A 307 -22.98 3.88 0.19
C ASN A 307 -22.25 2.79 -0.62
N LEU A 308 -20.91 2.81 -0.63
CA LEU A 308 -20.03 1.90 -1.38
C LEU A 308 -20.30 1.88 -2.90
N LYS A 309 -20.77 2.98 -3.48
CA LYS A 309 -20.84 3.15 -4.94
C LYS A 309 -19.49 3.61 -5.48
N TRP A 310 -19.10 3.06 -6.61
CA TRP A 310 -17.77 3.24 -7.21
C TRP A 310 -17.70 4.32 -8.28
N GLU A 311 -18.81 4.98 -8.59
CA GLU A 311 -18.92 5.95 -9.67
C GLU A 311 -17.87 7.06 -9.62
N LYS A 312 -17.68 7.68 -8.45
CA LYS A 312 -16.65 8.72 -8.24
C LYS A 312 -15.23 8.19 -8.44
N HIS A 313 -14.95 6.96 -7.98
CA HIS A 313 -13.66 6.32 -8.19
C HIS A 313 -13.39 6.10 -9.68
N ILE A 314 -14.36 5.54 -10.40
CA ILE A 314 -14.25 5.25 -11.84
C ILE A 314 -14.07 6.54 -12.63
N GLU A 315 -14.82 7.58 -12.28
CA GLU A 315 -14.64 8.91 -12.87
C GLU A 315 -13.23 9.46 -12.65
N PHE A 316 -12.68 9.32 -11.44
CA PHE A 316 -11.33 9.78 -11.12
C PHE A 316 -10.27 9.02 -11.90
N ILE A 317 -10.30 7.67 -11.90
CA ILE A 317 -9.27 6.86 -12.57
C ILE A 317 -9.35 6.97 -14.10
N THR A 318 -10.54 7.08 -14.67
CA THR A 318 -10.72 7.28 -16.12
C THR A 318 -10.21 8.65 -16.56
N LYS A 319 -10.55 9.73 -15.85
CA LYS A 319 -10.00 11.07 -16.11
C LYS A 319 -8.47 11.08 -16.01
N LYS A 320 -7.90 10.43 -14.99
CA LYS A 320 -6.45 10.33 -14.82
C LYS A 320 -5.80 9.54 -15.95
N ALA A 321 -6.36 8.38 -16.32
CA ALA A 321 -5.83 7.55 -17.40
C ALA A 321 -5.91 8.25 -18.77
N ILE A 322 -7.00 8.96 -19.06
CA ILE A 322 -7.16 9.77 -20.26
C ILE A 322 -6.08 10.86 -20.34
N ARG A 323 -5.92 11.66 -19.27
CA ARG A 323 -4.88 12.70 -19.22
C ARG A 323 -3.48 12.12 -19.45
N THR A 324 -3.16 11.01 -18.78
CA THR A 324 -1.88 10.30 -18.95
C THR A 324 -1.72 9.83 -20.39
N SER A 325 -2.74 9.23 -21.01
CA SER A 325 -2.68 8.72 -22.37
C SER A 325 -2.42 9.84 -23.39
N PHE A 326 -3.10 10.98 -23.26
CA PHE A 326 -2.87 12.13 -24.15
C PHE A 326 -1.49 12.76 -23.96
N ALA A 327 -1.01 12.87 -22.71
CA ALA A 327 0.33 13.37 -22.43
C ALA A 327 1.41 12.48 -23.08
N LEU A 328 1.28 11.15 -22.98
CA LEU A 328 2.17 10.19 -23.60
C LEU A 328 2.10 10.26 -25.13
N LEU A 329 0.91 10.32 -25.70
CA LEU A 329 0.73 10.46 -27.14
C LEU A 329 1.31 11.77 -27.68
N LYS A 330 1.25 12.87 -26.92
CA LYS A 330 1.82 14.16 -27.31
C LYS A 330 3.36 14.15 -27.26
N SER A 331 3.94 13.52 -26.25
CA SER A 331 5.40 13.47 -26.07
C SER A 331 6.08 12.46 -27.00
N LEU A 332 5.37 11.44 -27.48
CA LEU A 332 5.94 10.38 -28.32
C LEU A 332 5.63 10.60 -29.79
N LYS A 333 6.68 10.80 -30.59
CA LYS A 333 6.57 10.96 -32.07
C LYS A 333 6.44 9.63 -32.82
N THR A 334 6.64 8.49 -32.13
CA THR A 334 6.57 7.16 -32.75
C THR A 334 5.18 6.84 -33.30
N LYS A 335 5.14 6.16 -34.45
CA LYS A 335 3.91 5.58 -35.02
C LYS A 335 3.79 4.09 -34.73
N SER A 336 4.82 3.43 -34.15
CA SER A 336 4.82 2.00 -33.90
C SER A 336 3.73 1.59 -32.91
N PRO A 337 2.73 0.77 -33.34
CA PRO A 337 1.65 0.32 -32.45
C PRO A 337 2.20 -0.47 -31.27
N LYS A 338 3.21 -1.32 -31.47
CA LYS A 338 3.82 -2.14 -30.41
C LYS A 338 4.35 -1.27 -29.26
N ILE A 339 5.04 -0.18 -29.58
CA ILE A 339 5.60 0.73 -28.56
C ILE A 339 4.47 1.46 -27.85
N LEU A 340 3.51 2.03 -28.59
CA LEU A 340 2.41 2.80 -28.02
C LEU A 340 1.52 1.95 -27.10
N ILE A 341 1.21 0.71 -27.50
CA ILE A 341 0.41 -0.21 -26.70
C ILE A 341 1.16 -0.64 -25.43
N ASN A 342 2.46 -0.94 -25.51
CA ASN A 342 3.24 -1.25 -24.32
C ASN A 342 3.23 -0.10 -23.32
N ILE A 343 3.37 1.13 -23.79
CA ILE A 343 3.32 2.32 -22.94
C ILE A 343 1.94 2.50 -22.32
N PHE A 344 0.85 2.32 -23.09
CA PHE A 344 -0.50 2.31 -22.53
C PHE A 344 -0.66 1.25 -21.43
N ASN A 345 -0.19 0.05 -21.69
CA ASN A 345 -0.28 -1.06 -20.74
C ASN A 345 0.45 -0.75 -19.42
N VAL A 346 1.58 -0.07 -19.46
CA VAL A 346 2.38 0.26 -18.29
C VAL A 346 1.80 1.47 -17.55
N TYR A 347 1.46 2.54 -18.24
CA TYR A 347 1.15 3.82 -17.60
C TYR A 347 -0.34 4.13 -17.47
N CYS A 348 -1.18 3.64 -18.38
CA CYS A 348 -2.61 3.95 -18.37
C CYS A 348 -3.44 2.80 -17.85
N ARG A 349 -3.22 1.57 -18.33
CA ARG A 349 -3.97 0.39 -17.90
C ARG A 349 -3.71 0.07 -16.42
N SER A 350 -2.49 0.27 -15.92
CA SER A 350 -2.18 0.13 -14.50
C SER A 350 -3.04 1.04 -13.59
N ILE A 351 -3.37 2.24 -14.05
CA ILE A 351 -4.28 3.15 -13.33
C ILE A 351 -5.70 2.57 -13.28
N LEU A 352 -6.17 1.99 -14.40
CA LEU A 352 -7.53 1.47 -14.54
C LEU A 352 -7.75 0.12 -13.83
N GLU A 353 -6.67 -0.64 -13.58
CA GLU A 353 -6.72 -1.97 -12.98
C GLU A 353 -6.27 -1.99 -11.50
N PHE A 354 -5.67 -0.92 -10.99
CA PHE A 354 -5.21 -0.86 -9.59
C PHE A 354 -6.37 -1.04 -8.62
N GLY A 355 -6.34 -2.11 -7.82
CA GLY A 355 -7.41 -2.43 -6.87
C GLY A 355 -8.72 -2.89 -7.52
N SER A 356 -8.72 -3.29 -8.78
CA SER A 356 -9.94 -3.71 -9.48
C SER A 356 -10.75 -4.79 -8.75
N PRO A 357 -10.19 -5.75 -7.99
CA PRO A 357 -10.99 -6.67 -7.19
C PRO A 357 -11.89 -5.99 -6.15
N ILE A 358 -11.52 -4.80 -5.69
CA ILE A 358 -12.27 -4.04 -4.69
C ILE A 358 -13.49 -3.38 -5.32
N PHE A 359 -13.29 -2.64 -6.43
CA PHE A 359 -14.32 -1.78 -7.03
C PHE A 359 -14.98 -2.34 -8.29
N ASN A 360 -14.62 -3.57 -8.73
CA ASN A 360 -15.06 -4.11 -10.03
C ASN A 360 -16.54 -3.76 -10.34
N PRO A 361 -16.79 -2.84 -11.30
CA PRO A 361 -18.12 -2.30 -11.51
C PRO A 361 -19.06 -3.32 -12.14
N TYR A 362 -20.32 -3.29 -11.72
CA TYR A 362 -21.41 -4.08 -12.29
C TYR A 362 -22.37 -3.25 -13.15
N MET A 363 -22.37 -1.91 -12.96
CA MET A 363 -23.18 -1.01 -13.76
C MET A 363 -22.58 -0.83 -15.16
N LYS A 364 -23.40 -1.01 -16.19
CA LYS A 364 -22.96 -0.91 -17.61
C LYS A 364 -22.28 0.42 -17.91
N LYS A 365 -22.82 1.55 -17.41
CA LYS A 365 -22.23 2.88 -17.58
C LYS A 365 -20.77 2.95 -17.10
N ASP A 366 -20.46 2.30 -15.98
CA ASP A 366 -19.14 2.32 -15.35
C ASP A 366 -18.17 1.39 -16.09
N ILE A 367 -18.68 0.24 -16.54
CA ILE A 367 -17.91 -0.68 -17.40
C ILE A 367 -17.56 0.02 -18.71
N ASP A 368 -18.53 0.67 -19.35
CA ASP A 368 -18.34 1.37 -20.61
C ASP A 368 -17.38 2.57 -20.46
N ALA A 369 -17.41 3.28 -19.32
CA ALA A 369 -16.51 4.37 -19.02
C ALA A 369 -15.03 3.89 -18.99
N LEU A 370 -14.76 2.76 -18.37
CA LEU A 370 -13.42 2.14 -18.33
C LEU A 370 -13.00 1.66 -19.73
N GLU A 371 -13.88 0.93 -20.44
CA GLU A 371 -13.58 0.41 -21.79
C GLU A 371 -13.33 1.55 -22.79
N ASN A 372 -14.06 2.66 -22.67
CA ASN A 372 -13.91 3.81 -23.56
C ASN A 372 -12.51 4.43 -23.51
N VAL A 373 -11.81 4.35 -22.39
CA VAL A 373 -10.41 4.82 -22.29
C VAL A 373 -9.51 4.00 -23.23
N GLN A 374 -9.59 2.67 -23.15
CA GLN A 374 -8.81 1.78 -24.01
C GLN A 374 -9.24 1.90 -25.47
N LYS A 375 -10.54 1.91 -25.73
CA LYS A 375 -11.11 2.09 -27.08
C LYS A 375 -10.61 3.36 -27.77
N THR A 376 -10.65 4.48 -27.06
CA THR A 376 -10.16 5.78 -27.59
C THR A 376 -8.68 5.72 -27.90
N PHE A 377 -7.88 5.15 -27.00
CA PHE A 377 -6.45 5.02 -27.21
C PHE A 377 -6.13 4.15 -28.45
N LEU A 378 -6.75 2.98 -28.58
CA LEU A 378 -6.53 2.07 -29.71
C LEU A 378 -6.94 2.70 -31.05
N ARG A 379 -8.03 3.49 -31.08
CA ARG A 379 -8.43 4.27 -32.27
C ARG A 379 -7.37 5.28 -32.69
N ILE A 380 -6.77 6.00 -31.73
CA ILE A 380 -5.71 6.96 -32.01
C ILE A 380 -4.45 6.24 -32.56
N VAL A 381 -4.08 5.09 -31.98
CA VAL A 381 -2.98 4.27 -32.45
C VAL A 381 -3.22 3.78 -33.88
N PHE A 382 -4.44 3.31 -34.17
CA PHE A 382 -4.82 2.88 -35.52
C PHE A 382 -4.70 4.01 -36.55
N ARG A 383 -5.26 5.20 -36.25
CA ARG A 383 -5.17 6.38 -37.13
C ARG A 383 -3.73 6.80 -37.39
N ARG A 384 -2.86 6.80 -36.39
CA ARG A 384 -1.44 7.16 -36.56
C ARG A 384 -0.68 6.22 -37.50
N ASN A 385 -1.12 4.96 -37.58
CA ASN A 385 -0.43 3.94 -38.38
C ASN A 385 -0.98 3.79 -39.78
N ASN A 386 -2.28 4.00 -40.01
CA ASN A 386 -2.94 3.57 -41.24
C ASN A 386 -3.46 4.70 -42.14
N ASN A 387 -3.43 5.96 -41.73
CA ASN A 387 -3.98 7.11 -42.50
C ASN A 387 -5.39 6.85 -43.09
N LYS A 388 -6.21 5.96 -42.51
CA LYS A 388 -7.53 5.59 -43.01
C LYS A 388 -8.61 6.23 -42.13
N ASP A 389 -9.66 6.74 -42.78
CA ASP A 389 -10.82 7.32 -42.08
C ASP A 389 -11.75 6.25 -41.51
N ASP A 390 -11.81 5.08 -42.12
CA ASP A 390 -12.60 3.97 -41.66
C ASP A 390 -11.89 3.22 -40.51
N ILE A 391 -12.36 3.45 -39.26
CA ILE A 391 -11.79 2.88 -38.05
C ILE A 391 -12.57 1.63 -37.69
N PRO A 392 -11.88 0.48 -37.56
CA PRO A 392 -12.50 -0.77 -37.16
C PRO A 392 -13.26 -0.68 -35.83
N GLY A 393 -14.23 -1.56 -35.66
CA GLY A 393 -14.97 -1.72 -34.38
C GLY A 393 -14.04 -2.06 -33.22
N TYR A 394 -14.51 -1.83 -31.98
CA TYR A 394 -13.66 -2.04 -30.81
C TYR A 394 -13.12 -3.48 -30.69
N ASN A 395 -13.97 -4.48 -30.97
CA ASN A 395 -13.55 -5.89 -30.94
C ASN A 395 -12.49 -6.21 -32.01
N GLU A 396 -12.59 -5.63 -33.18
CA GLU A 396 -11.60 -5.78 -34.25
C GLU A 396 -10.27 -5.12 -33.88
N LEU A 397 -10.32 -3.92 -33.25
CA LEU A 397 -9.12 -3.26 -32.71
C LEU A 397 -8.45 -4.09 -31.62
N LEU A 398 -9.22 -4.75 -30.75
CA LEU A 398 -8.67 -5.63 -29.73
C LEU A 398 -7.93 -6.83 -30.37
N GLN A 399 -8.53 -7.44 -31.38
CA GLN A 399 -7.91 -8.56 -32.13
C GLN A 399 -6.64 -8.11 -32.87
N LEU A 400 -6.73 -7.01 -33.62
CA LEU A 400 -5.62 -6.44 -34.42
C LEU A 400 -4.39 -6.15 -33.53
N PHE A 401 -4.62 -5.55 -32.35
CA PHE A 401 -3.55 -5.18 -31.43
C PHE A 401 -3.25 -6.22 -30.36
N LYS A 402 -3.85 -7.42 -30.45
CA LYS A 402 -3.70 -8.51 -29.48
C LYS A 402 -3.91 -8.06 -28.04
N GLN A 403 -4.99 -7.29 -27.84
CA GLN A 403 -5.41 -6.82 -26.51
C GLN A 403 -6.69 -7.54 -26.07
N GLU A 404 -6.89 -7.62 -24.77
CA GLU A 404 -8.15 -8.08 -24.17
C GLU A 404 -8.96 -6.87 -23.70
N SER A 405 -10.29 -7.01 -23.65
CA SER A 405 -11.14 -6.00 -23.00
C SER A 405 -10.80 -5.89 -21.52
N LEU A 406 -10.94 -4.71 -20.96
CA LEU A 406 -10.67 -4.48 -19.52
C LEU A 406 -11.64 -5.29 -18.64
N LEU A 407 -12.87 -5.52 -19.10
CA LEU A 407 -13.83 -6.40 -18.41
C LEU A 407 -13.31 -7.83 -18.28
N LYS A 408 -12.86 -8.43 -19.40
CA LYS A 408 -12.30 -9.80 -19.40
C LYS A 408 -11.07 -9.90 -18.51
N ARG A 409 -10.24 -8.87 -18.51
CA ARG A 409 -9.06 -8.81 -17.66
C ARG A 409 -9.40 -8.72 -16.18
N ARG A 410 -10.40 -7.88 -15.80
CA ARG A 410 -10.84 -7.77 -14.39
C ARG A 410 -11.39 -9.09 -13.89
N ILE A 411 -12.17 -9.81 -14.69
CA ILE A 411 -12.65 -11.15 -14.34
C ILE A 411 -11.47 -12.11 -14.10
N LYS A 412 -10.47 -12.11 -14.97
CA LYS A 412 -9.27 -12.94 -14.79
C LYS A 412 -8.50 -12.57 -13.52
N ILE A 413 -8.38 -11.27 -13.21
CA ILE A 413 -7.72 -10.79 -11.99
C ILE A 413 -8.47 -11.26 -10.75
N ASP A 414 -9.80 -11.12 -10.76
CA ASP A 414 -10.68 -11.58 -9.68
C ASP A 414 -10.53 -13.09 -9.42
N LEU A 415 -10.66 -13.89 -10.48
CA LEU A 415 -10.56 -15.36 -10.37
C LEU A 415 -9.17 -15.82 -9.91
N LYS A 416 -8.12 -15.18 -10.43
CA LYS A 416 -6.75 -15.48 -9.99
C LYS A 416 -6.54 -15.15 -8.52
N LEU A 417 -6.99 -13.96 -8.09
CA LEU A 417 -6.87 -13.55 -6.70
C LEU A 417 -7.64 -14.50 -5.77
N PHE A 418 -8.87 -14.87 -6.15
CA PHE A 418 -9.68 -15.80 -5.39
C PHE A 418 -9.02 -17.18 -5.28
N HIS A 419 -8.49 -17.70 -6.39
CA HIS A 419 -7.72 -18.94 -6.41
C HIS A 419 -6.47 -18.89 -5.51
N ASP A 420 -5.72 -17.77 -5.54
CA ASP A 420 -4.55 -17.58 -4.70
C ASP A 420 -4.91 -17.47 -3.20
N ILE A 421 -6.12 -16.98 -2.86
CA ILE A 421 -6.66 -16.98 -1.50
C ILE A 421 -6.99 -18.40 -1.06
N ILE A 422 -7.71 -19.18 -1.88
CA ILE A 422 -8.05 -20.60 -1.58
C ILE A 422 -6.79 -21.43 -1.34
N LEU A 423 -5.73 -21.19 -2.12
CA LEU A 423 -4.45 -21.89 -1.97
C LEU A 423 -3.55 -21.31 -0.86
N GLU A 424 -4.07 -20.41 -0.02
CA GLU A 424 -3.33 -19.74 1.07
C GLU A 424 -2.03 -19.04 0.62
N LYS A 425 -1.91 -18.73 -0.66
CA LYS A 425 -0.81 -17.94 -1.20
C LYS A 425 -0.94 -16.46 -0.83
N ILE A 426 -2.18 -16.04 -0.55
CA ILE A 426 -2.55 -14.69 -0.11
C ILE A 426 -3.34 -14.85 1.18
N HIS A 427 -3.00 -14.05 2.19
CA HIS A 427 -3.66 -14.09 3.49
C HIS A 427 -4.72 -12.99 3.57
N ILE A 428 -5.97 -13.37 3.85
CA ILE A 428 -7.10 -12.47 4.09
C ILE A 428 -7.89 -13.03 5.28
N GLN A 429 -8.17 -12.16 6.25
CA GLN A 429 -9.17 -12.45 7.27
C GLN A 429 -10.55 -12.16 6.68
N HIS A 430 -11.41 -13.13 6.65
CA HIS A 430 -12.78 -12.97 6.18
C HIS A 430 -13.77 -13.50 7.22
N ASN A 431 -14.84 -12.77 7.42
CA ASN A 431 -15.93 -13.16 8.30
C ASN A 431 -16.86 -14.12 7.54
N ASP A 432 -16.58 -15.43 7.53
CA ASP A 432 -17.44 -16.47 6.95
C ASP A 432 -18.16 -16.07 5.64
N SER A 433 -17.62 -15.12 4.90
CA SER A 433 -18.24 -14.53 3.71
C SER A 433 -18.32 -15.49 2.54
N PHE A 434 -17.43 -16.46 2.51
CA PHE A 434 -17.59 -17.70 1.77
C PHE A 434 -17.36 -18.83 2.76
N SER A 435 -18.29 -19.74 2.86
CA SER A 435 -18.11 -20.88 3.72
C SER A 435 -17.07 -21.79 3.09
N THR A 436 -16.25 -22.31 3.97
CA THR A 436 -15.29 -23.36 3.74
C THR A 436 -15.86 -24.44 2.83
N TYR A 437 -15.00 -24.94 1.95
CA TYR A 437 -15.20 -26.17 1.21
C TYR A 437 -15.88 -27.22 2.09
N SER A 438 -17.10 -27.59 1.77
CA SER A 438 -17.77 -28.69 2.43
C SER A 438 -17.15 -29.98 1.89
N GLU A 439 -16.33 -30.64 2.66
CA GLU A 439 -15.78 -31.96 2.34
C GLU A 439 -16.86 -32.98 1.99
N LEU A 440 -18.08 -32.80 2.50
CA LEU A 440 -19.25 -33.64 2.22
C LEU A 440 -19.88 -33.41 0.85
N LYS A 441 -19.70 -32.25 0.22
CA LYS A 441 -20.34 -31.91 -1.06
C LYS A 441 -19.37 -31.63 -2.20
N ASN A 442 -18.09 -31.62 -1.95
CA ASN A 442 -17.06 -31.22 -2.94
C ASN A 442 -17.36 -29.86 -3.61
N ASP A 443 -18.00 -28.93 -2.90
CA ASP A 443 -18.48 -27.66 -3.44
C ASP A 443 -18.42 -26.53 -2.41
N PHE A 444 -18.30 -25.29 -2.89
CA PHE A 444 -18.33 -24.10 -2.04
C PHE A 444 -19.78 -23.72 -1.72
N ILE A 445 -20.08 -23.50 -0.44
CA ILE A 445 -21.36 -22.92 -0.05
C ILE A 445 -21.28 -21.41 -0.35
N ILE A 446 -22.01 -20.94 -1.35
CA ILE A 446 -22.05 -19.54 -1.74
C ILE A 446 -23.12 -18.85 -0.89
N LYS A 447 -22.69 -17.91 -0.05
CA LYS A 447 -23.64 -16.98 0.59
C LYS A 447 -24.13 -16.01 -0.47
N THR A 448 -25.44 -15.78 -0.54
CA THR A 448 -26.06 -14.82 -1.45
C THR A 448 -26.21 -13.47 -0.73
N GLY A 449 -25.89 -12.38 -1.43
CA GLY A 449 -26.18 -11.03 -0.93
C GLY A 449 -27.58 -10.59 -1.36
N SER A 450 -28.36 -10.00 -0.47
CA SER A 450 -29.71 -9.48 -0.75
C SER A 450 -29.68 -8.07 -1.35
N THR A 451 -28.63 -7.29 -1.06
CA THR A 451 -28.42 -5.96 -1.65
C THR A 451 -27.48 -6.02 -2.84
N ASN A 452 -27.66 -5.10 -3.81
CA ASN A 452 -26.77 -5.02 -4.98
C ASN A 452 -25.28 -4.85 -4.58
N VAL A 453 -25.00 -4.08 -3.54
CA VAL A 453 -23.64 -3.85 -3.06
C VAL A 453 -23.02 -5.16 -2.56
N ARG A 454 -23.73 -5.92 -1.72
CA ARG A 454 -23.26 -7.19 -1.18
C ARG A 454 -23.17 -8.27 -2.26
N TYR A 455 -24.20 -8.37 -3.13
CA TYR A 455 -24.24 -9.34 -4.23
C TYR A 455 -23.07 -9.21 -5.20
N HIS A 456 -22.58 -7.99 -5.43
CA HIS A 456 -21.44 -7.70 -6.29
C HIS A 456 -20.11 -7.51 -5.51
N SER A 457 -20.10 -7.72 -4.20
CA SER A 457 -18.85 -7.74 -3.42
C SER A 457 -17.92 -8.85 -3.90
N PHE A 458 -16.61 -8.68 -3.67
CA PHE A 458 -15.58 -9.56 -4.23
C PHE A 458 -15.86 -11.04 -3.93
N PHE A 459 -16.02 -11.41 -2.67
CA PHE A 459 -16.17 -12.81 -2.28
C PHE A 459 -17.44 -13.45 -2.86
N ILE A 460 -18.55 -12.74 -2.87
CA ILE A 460 -19.83 -13.27 -3.39
C ILE A 460 -19.76 -13.45 -4.92
N ARG A 461 -19.29 -12.42 -5.66
CA ARG A 461 -19.23 -12.52 -7.13
C ARG A 461 -18.19 -13.52 -7.63
N THR A 462 -17.01 -13.60 -6.95
CA THR A 462 -15.94 -14.51 -7.38
C THR A 462 -16.26 -15.97 -7.10
N SER A 463 -16.88 -16.28 -5.94
CA SER A 463 -17.32 -17.65 -5.66
C SER A 463 -18.29 -18.15 -6.71
N ARG A 464 -19.25 -17.30 -7.16
CA ARG A 464 -20.18 -17.66 -8.26
C ARG A 464 -19.46 -17.90 -9.57
N LEU A 465 -18.53 -17.01 -9.94
CA LEU A 465 -17.74 -17.15 -11.17
C LEU A 465 -16.82 -18.38 -11.12
N TYR A 466 -16.20 -18.64 -9.98
CA TYR A 466 -15.29 -19.78 -9.79
C TYR A 466 -16.03 -21.12 -9.86
N ARG A 467 -17.26 -21.19 -9.39
CA ARG A 467 -18.13 -22.38 -9.49
C ARG A 467 -18.51 -22.72 -10.93
N CYS A 468 -18.51 -21.73 -11.84
CA CYS A 468 -18.83 -21.92 -13.25
C CYS A 468 -17.64 -22.40 -14.11
N LEU A 469 -16.44 -22.48 -13.53
CA LEU A 469 -15.23 -23.01 -14.16
C LEU A 469 -15.07 -24.50 -13.90
#